data_c9fb3c0133001364aa3591fd69ca06cb
#
_entry.id   c9fb3c0133001364aa3591fd69ca06cb
#
_cell.length_a   1.000
_cell.length_b   1.000
_cell.length_c   1.000
_cell.angle_alpha   90.00
_cell.angle_beta   90.00
_cell.angle_gamma   90.00
#
_symmetry.space_group_name_H-M   'P 1'
#
loop_
_entity.id
_entity.type
_entity.pdbx_description
1 polymer ?
#
loop_
_entity_poly.entity_id
_entity_poly.type
_entity_poly.pdbx_seq_one_letter_code
_entity_poly.pdbx_strand_id
1 'polypeptide(L)'
;MSFTAPEFRRALARFATGVTVVTTVFEDKFYGLTVSAFCSVSLNPFLVLISIEKTSQTHDILHKSQVYAVNILTVQQQYLSERFARKDVEGGKTFADIKLHTAETGAPLFDEALAYIDCRGVAAYDGGDHTLFLGEVVNLYYNDQADPSGQELPPLLYFRSHYCTTQEL
;
A
#
# COMPACT_ATOMS: atom_id res chain seq x y z
N MET A 1 2.09 -5.42 -31.47
CA MET A 1 2.60 -6.11 -30.29
C MET A 1 2.15 -7.54 -30.36
N SER A 2 2.98 -8.51 -29.97
CA SER A 2 2.71 -9.94 -30.12
C SER A 2 2.07 -10.62 -28.89
N PHE A 3 1.70 -9.87 -27.85
CA PHE A 3 1.10 -10.39 -26.63
C PHE A 3 -0.19 -9.63 -26.26
N THR A 4 -1.07 -10.31 -25.52
CA THR A 4 -2.36 -9.79 -25.02
C THR A 4 -2.24 -9.28 -23.58
N ALA A 5 -3.20 -8.45 -23.13
CA ALA A 5 -3.25 -8.00 -21.74
C ALA A 5 -3.32 -9.16 -20.70
N PRO A 6 -4.08 -10.26 -20.92
CA PRO A 6 -4.03 -11.43 -20.03
C PRO A 6 -2.66 -12.11 -19.98
N GLU A 7 -1.93 -12.19 -21.08
CA GLU A 7 -0.57 -12.76 -21.11
C GLU A 7 0.41 -11.88 -20.34
N PHE A 8 0.31 -10.57 -20.51
CA PHE A 8 1.10 -9.60 -19.75
C PHE A 8 0.86 -9.73 -18.23
N ARG A 9 -0.40 -9.75 -17.80
CA ARG A 9 -0.75 -9.95 -16.39
C ARG A 9 -0.23 -11.27 -15.83
N ARG A 10 -0.29 -12.37 -16.62
CA ARG A 10 0.26 -13.67 -16.21
C ARG A 10 1.77 -13.66 -16.06
N ALA A 11 2.48 -12.89 -16.88
CA ALA A 11 3.93 -12.69 -16.74
C ALA A 11 4.25 -11.91 -15.46
N LEU A 12 3.58 -10.77 -15.23
CA LEU A 12 3.77 -9.95 -14.02
C LEU A 12 3.43 -10.72 -12.73
N ALA A 13 2.41 -11.59 -12.77
CA ALA A 13 2.04 -12.42 -11.61
C ALA A 13 3.12 -13.43 -11.19
N ARG A 14 4.21 -13.59 -11.96
CA ARG A 14 5.40 -14.39 -11.57
C ARG A 14 6.37 -13.62 -10.69
N PHE A 15 6.21 -12.33 -10.56
CA PHE A 15 6.96 -11.50 -9.63
C PHE A 15 6.19 -11.44 -8.31
N ALA A 16 6.72 -12.08 -7.26
CA ALA A 16 6.14 -12.00 -5.93
C ALA A 16 6.33 -10.60 -5.36
N THR A 17 5.24 -10.00 -4.88
CA THR A 17 5.29 -8.66 -4.26
C THR A 17 4.80 -8.73 -2.82
N GLY A 18 5.28 -7.81 -1.99
CA GLY A 18 4.60 -7.48 -0.75
C GLY A 18 3.21 -6.91 -1.04
N VAL A 19 2.34 -6.97 -0.04
CA VAL A 19 1.01 -6.37 -0.08
C VAL A 19 0.96 -5.19 0.88
N THR A 20 0.52 -4.05 0.38
CA THR A 20 0.38 -2.84 1.19
C THR A 20 -1.05 -2.29 1.12
N VAL A 21 -1.43 -1.53 2.13
CA VAL A 21 -2.57 -0.61 2.05
C VAL A 21 -2.01 0.81 2.05
N VAL A 22 -2.21 1.50 0.94
CA VAL A 22 -1.95 2.94 0.84
C VAL A 22 -3.15 3.67 1.44
N THR A 23 -2.89 4.55 2.38
CA THR A 23 -3.89 5.36 3.05
C THR A 23 -3.63 6.85 2.83
N THR A 24 -4.65 7.65 2.88
CA THR A 24 -4.56 9.12 2.82
C THR A 24 -5.72 9.77 3.59
N VAL A 25 -5.61 11.05 3.83
CA VAL A 25 -6.64 11.88 4.46
C VAL A 25 -6.97 13.06 3.56
N PHE A 26 -8.26 13.36 3.42
CA PHE A 26 -8.74 14.55 2.71
C PHE A 26 -10.09 14.99 3.30
N GLU A 27 -10.25 16.26 3.63
CA GLU A 27 -11.46 16.81 4.26
C GLU A 27 -11.92 16.00 5.48
N ASP A 28 -10.98 15.73 6.39
CA ASP A 28 -11.19 14.94 7.62
C ASP A 28 -11.73 13.52 7.42
N LYS A 29 -11.60 12.99 6.21
CA LYS A 29 -11.99 11.61 5.88
C LYS A 29 -10.78 10.78 5.47
N PHE A 30 -10.78 9.54 5.93
CA PHE A 30 -9.75 8.57 5.59
C PHE A 30 -10.13 7.79 4.33
N TYR A 31 -9.13 7.57 3.47
CA TYR A 31 -9.25 6.78 2.25
C TYR A 31 -8.14 5.74 2.21
N GLY A 32 -8.41 4.62 1.57
CA GLY A 32 -7.42 3.56 1.46
C GLY A 32 -7.60 2.70 0.22
N LEU A 33 -6.49 2.13 -0.24
CA LEU A 33 -6.43 1.27 -1.41
C LEU A 33 -5.34 0.20 -1.22
N THR A 34 -5.65 -1.06 -1.54
CA THR A 34 -4.63 -2.11 -1.60
C THR A 34 -3.73 -1.91 -2.80
N VAL A 35 -2.44 -1.90 -2.57
CA VAL A 35 -1.41 -1.65 -3.58
C VAL A 35 -0.28 -2.65 -3.44
N SER A 36 0.08 -3.33 -4.52
CA SER A 36 1.29 -4.14 -4.63
C SER A 36 2.41 -3.43 -5.42
N ALA A 37 2.06 -2.39 -6.15
CA ALA A 37 2.99 -1.58 -6.94
C ALA A 37 3.63 -0.48 -6.08
N PHE A 38 4.48 -0.89 -5.15
CA PHE A 38 5.27 -0.05 -4.25
C PHE A 38 6.76 -0.38 -4.40
N CYS A 39 7.61 0.65 -4.40
CA CYS A 39 9.05 0.45 -4.35
C CYS A 39 9.78 1.63 -3.69
N SER A 40 10.98 1.34 -3.13
CA SER A 40 11.95 2.36 -2.73
C SER A 40 12.60 2.99 -3.98
N VAL A 41 12.92 4.29 -3.90
CA VAL A 41 13.49 5.05 -5.02
C VAL A 41 14.85 5.66 -4.67
N SER A 42 14.99 6.31 -3.50
CA SER A 42 16.19 7.04 -3.11
C SER A 42 16.40 6.99 -1.60
N LEU A 43 17.66 7.05 -1.20
CA LEU A 43 18.05 7.20 0.20
C LEU A 43 18.47 8.64 0.55
N ASN A 44 18.66 9.50 -0.46
CA ASN A 44 18.97 10.91 -0.23
C ASN A 44 18.41 11.78 -1.39
N PRO A 45 17.28 12.48 -1.19
CA PRO A 45 16.35 12.32 -0.06
C PRO A 45 15.72 10.93 0.00
N PHE A 46 15.06 10.58 1.10
CA PHE A 46 14.33 9.32 1.23
C PHE A 46 13.05 9.37 0.39
N LEU A 47 13.02 8.63 -0.70
CA LEU A 47 11.89 8.61 -1.63
C LEU A 47 11.36 7.21 -1.85
N VAL A 48 10.03 7.12 -1.93
CA VAL A 48 9.29 5.92 -2.31
C VAL A 48 8.31 6.24 -3.43
N LEU A 49 7.88 5.20 -4.17
CA LEU A 49 6.94 5.31 -5.28
C LEU A 49 5.80 4.32 -5.09
N ILE A 50 4.59 4.79 -5.38
CA ILE A 50 3.40 3.97 -5.56
C ILE A 50 2.80 4.20 -6.94
N SER A 51 2.23 3.14 -7.55
CA SER A 51 1.54 3.24 -8.83
C SER A 51 0.04 2.96 -8.63
N ILE A 52 -0.81 3.92 -8.99
CA ILE A 52 -2.26 3.91 -8.70
C ILE A 52 -3.06 4.02 -9.99
N GLU A 53 -4.00 3.09 -10.18
CA GLU A 53 -4.93 3.09 -11.32
C GLU A 53 -5.77 4.38 -11.35
N LYS A 54 -5.82 5.07 -12.49
CA LYS A 54 -6.51 6.36 -12.66
C LYS A 54 -8.02 6.28 -12.44
N THR A 55 -8.62 5.11 -12.58
CA THR A 55 -10.05 4.88 -12.33
C THR A 55 -10.38 4.66 -10.84
N SER A 56 -9.37 4.56 -9.98
CA SER A 56 -9.57 4.40 -8.54
C SER A 56 -10.07 5.68 -7.89
N GLN A 57 -11.08 5.60 -7.03
CA GLN A 57 -11.55 6.74 -6.22
C GLN A 57 -10.40 7.40 -5.41
N THR A 58 -9.48 6.59 -4.90
CA THR A 58 -8.34 7.08 -4.10
C THR A 58 -7.33 7.85 -4.95
N HIS A 59 -7.29 7.63 -6.27
CA HIS A 59 -6.37 8.34 -7.17
C HIS A 59 -6.59 9.86 -7.14
N ASP A 60 -7.83 10.32 -7.33
CA ASP A 60 -8.15 11.75 -7.32
C ASP A 60 -7.94 12.38 -5.94
N ILE A 61 -8.19 11.60 -4.89
CA ILE A 61 -7.94 12.03 -3.51
C ILE A 61 -6.44 12.23 -3.27
N LEU A 62 -5.58 11.32 -3.73
CA LEU A 62 -4.12 11.44 -3.61
C LEU A 62 -3.59 12.69 -4.33
N HIS A 63 -4.13 13.04 -5.49
CA HIS A 63 -3.79 14.29 -6.18
C HIS A 63 -4.17 15.54 -5.38
N LYS A 64 -5.29 15.50 -4.63
CA LYS A 64 -5.76 16.63 -3.83
C LYS A 64 -5.04 16.74 -2.49
N SER A 65 -4.88 15.62 -1.79
CA SER A 65 -4.28 15.57 -0.46
C SER A 65 -2.77 15.78 -0.47
N GLN A 66 -2.10 15.25 -1.49
CA GLN A 66 -0.64 15.25 -1.63
C GLN A 66 0.10 14.64 -0.44
N VAL A 67 -0.60 13.80 0.33
CA VAL A 67 -0.03 13.02 1.43
C VAL A 67 -0.52 11.60 1.34
N TYR A 68 0.30 10.64 1.79
CA TYR A 68 -0.12 9.25 1.90
C TYR A 68 0.77 8.48 2.85
N ALA A 69 0.24 7.39 3.38
CA ALA A 69 1.04 6.41 4.09
C ALA A 69 0.97 5.04 3.38
N VAL A 70 2.05 4.29 3.47
CA VAL A 70 2.15 2.91 2.99
C VAL A 70 2.20 2.00 4.20
N ASN A 71 1.17 1.18 4.43
CA ASN A 71 1.10 0.20 5.50
C ASN A 71 1.43 -1.19 4.93
N ILE A 72 2.56 -1.77 5.31
CA ILE A 72 3.03 -3.09 4.85
C ILE A 72 2.37 -4.15 5.71
N LEU A 73 1.60 -5.04 5.10
CA LEU A 73 0.73 -5.97 5.81
C LEU A 73 1.43 -7.25 6.25
N THR A 74 1.01 -7.77 7.42
CA THR A 74 1.29 -9.14 7.86
C THR A 74 0.33 -10.13 7.20
N VAL A 75 0.66 -11.42 7.20
CA VAL A 75 -0.23 -12.49 6.72
C VAL A 75 -1.57 -12.50 7.45
N GLN A 76 -1.60 -12.12 8.73
CA GLN A 76 -2.82 -12.03 9.55
C GLN A 76 -3.75 -10.91 9.10
N GLN A 77 -3.24 -9.95 8.32
CA GLN A 77 -3.98 -8.79 7.82
C GLN A 77 -4.49 -8.97 6.37
N GLN A 78 -4.53 -10.21 5.86
CA GLN A 78 -5.10 -10.50 4.53
C GLN A 78 -6.51 -9.88 4.37
N TYR A 79 -7.34 -9.92 5.41
CA TYR A 79 -8.68 -9.34 5.40
C TYR A 79 -8.70 -7.82 5.12
N LEU A 80 -7.66 -7.10 5.56
CA LEU A 80 -7.50 -5.68 5.22
C LEU A 80 -7.18 -5.50 3.73
N SER A 81 -6.26 -6.32 3.20
CA SER A 81 -5.98 -6.31 1.77
C SER A 81 -7.25 -6.53 0.94
N GLU A 82 -8.06 -7.53 1.29
CA GLU A 82 -9.32 -7.81 0.60
C GLU A 82 -10.33 -6.67 0.73
N ARG A 83 -10.44 -6.04 1.91
CA ARG A 83 -11.30 -4.89 2.16
C ARG A 83 -10.92 -3.71 1.28
N PHE A 84 -9.65 -3.33 1.26
CA PHE A 84 -9.15 -2.16 0.54
C PHE A 84 -8.95 -2.40 -0.96
N ALA A 85 -9.00 -3.65 -1.44
CA ALA A 85 -9.01 -4.01 -2.85
C ALA A 85 -10.40 -3.87 -3.50
N ARG A 86 -11.50 -3.81 -2.73
CA ARG A 86 -12.85 -3.70 -3.29
C ARG A 86 -13.02 -2.39 -4.04
N LYS A 87 -13.66 -2.46 -5.20
CA LYS A 87 -14.11 -1.30 -5.97
C LYS A 87 -15.53 -0.93 -5.54
N ASP A 88 -15.88 0.36 -5.62
CA ASP A 88 -17.26 0.87 -5.51
C ASP A 88 -18.02 0.46 -4.23
N VAL A 89 -17.39 0.64 -3.08
CA VAL A 89 -18.07 0.47 -1.79
C VAL A 89 -18.83 1.77 -1.49
N GLU A 90 -20.17 1.70 -1.48
CA GLU A 90 -21.02 2.82 -1.08
C GLU A 90 -20.67 3.27 0.36
N GLY A 91 -20.47 4.58 0.54
CA GLY A 91 -19.99 5.11 1.84
C GLY A 91 -18.50 5.00 2.09
N GLY A 92 -17.72 4.41 1.15
CA GLY A 92 -16.28 4.22 1.30
C GLY A 92 -15.92 2.97 2.12
N LYS A 93 -14.61 2.75 2.28
CA LYS A 93 -14.06 1.61 3.03
C LYS A 93 -13.90 2.00 4.49
N THR A 94 -14.41 1.15 5.40
CA THR A 94 -14.38 1.45 6.83
C THR A 94 -13.00 1.26 7.45
N PHE A 95 -12.66 2.14 8.37
CA PHE A 95 -11.47 2.08 9.24
C PHE A 95 -11.84 1.83 10.71
N ALA A 96 -13.14 1.72 11.03
CA ALA A 96 -13.65 1.76 12.41
C ALA A 96 -13.13 0.64 13.33
N ASP A 97 -12.77 -0.52 12.76
CA ASP A 97 -12.27 -1.69 13.48
C ASP A 97 -10.75 -1.88 13.34
N ILE A 98 -10.05 -0.89 12.78
CA ILE A 98 -8.61 -0.93 12.59
C ILE A 98 -7.95 -0.10 13.71
N LYS A 99 -7.03 -0.71 14.44
CA LYS A 99 -6.17 0.03 15.35
C LYS A 99 -5.19 0.86 14.50
N LEU A 100 -5.32 2.16 14.60
CA LEU A 100 -4.50 3.09 13.84
C LEU A 100 -4.26 4.39 14.61
N HIS A 101 -3.22 5.07 14.21
CA HIS A 101 -2.94 6.45 14.63
C HIS A 101 -2.57 7.28 13.39
N THR A 102 -2.24 8.54 13.59
CA THR A 102 -1.72 9.44 12.55
C THR A 102 -0.42 10.08 13.04
N ALA A 103 0.45 10.44 12.09
CA ALA A 103 1.70 11.14 12.40
C ALA A 103 1.80 12.46 11.61
N GLU A 104 2.93 12.72 10.96
CA GLU A 104 3.26 14.01 10.33
C GLU A 104 2.30 14.48 9.25
N THR A 105 1.69 13.54 8.49
CA THR A 105 0.81 13.89 7.36
C THR A 105 -0.69 13.83 7.71
N GLY A 106 -1.04 13.18 8.82
CA GLY A 106 -2.41 12.88 9.17
C GLY A 106 -3.01 11.67 8.43
N ALA A 107 -2.26 11.03 7.53
CA ALA A 107 -2.69 9.78 6.89
C ALA A 107 -2.74 8.63 7.92
N PRO A 108 -3.73 7.71 7.83
CA PRO A 108 -3.84 6.59 8.76
C PRO A 108 -2.63 5.63 8.70
N LEU A 109 -2.07 5.33 9.85
CA LEU A 109 -0.98 4.39 10.08
C LEU A 109 -1.49 3.21 10.88
N PHE A 110 -1.33 1.98 10.38
CA PHE A 110 -1.87 0.78 11.03
C PHE A 110 -0.91 0.29 12.12
N ASP A 111 -1.36 0.25 13.37
CA ASP A 111 -0.54 -0.11 14.53
C ASP A 111 0.03 -1.54 14.46
N GLU A 112 -0.71 -2.46 13.79
CA GLU A 112 -0.35 -3.88 13.70
C GLU A 112 0.32 -4.23 12.35
N ALA A 113 0.70 -3.24 11.53
CA ALA A 113 1.43 -3.47 10.28
C ALA A 113 2.89 -3.90 10.57
N LEU A 114 3.52 -4.61 9.63
CA LEU A 114 4.96 -4.89 9.69
C LEU A 114 5.78 -3.61 9.70
N ALA A 115 5.36 -2.66 8.89
CA ALA A 115 5.92 -1.33 8.84
C ALA A 115 4.90 -0.35 8.30
N TYR A 116 5.05 0.92 8.65
CA TYR A 116 4.41 2.00 7.92
C TYR A 116 5.43 3.06 7.50
N ILE A 117 5.11 3.74 6.41
CA ILE A 117 5.94 4.80 5.83
C ILE A 117 5.02 5.96 5.53
N ASP A 118 5.16 7.07 6.27
CA ASP A 118 4.36 8.28 6.12
C ASP A 118 5.04 9.25 5.16
N CYS A 119 4.34 9.72 4.12
CA CYS A 119 4.92 10.41 2.98
C CYS A 119 4.21 11.70 2.61
N ARG A 120 4.98 12.72 2.23
CA ARG A 120 4.51 13.88 1.46
C ARG A 120 4.75 13.65 -0.03
N GLY A 121 3.74 13.85 -0.84
CA GLY A 121 3.86 13.77 -2.29
C GLY A 121 4.76 14.88 -2.82
N VAL A 122 5.77 14.50 -3.62
CA VAL A 122 6.72 15.45 -4.23
C VAL A 122 6.56 15.55 -5.75
N ALA A 123 6.04 14.50 -6.39
CA ALA A 123 5.75 14.49 -7.82
C ALA A 123 4.73 13.41 -8.18
N ALA A 124 4.04 13.60 -9.30
CA ALA A 124 3.17 12.61 -9.91
C ALA A 124 3.48 12.55 -11.41
N TYR A 125 3.70 11.35 -11.92
CA TYR A 125 4.08 11.13 -13.32
C TYR A 125 3.03 10.27 -14.02
N ASP A 126 2.78 10.57 -15.29
CA ASP A 126 1.90 9.77 -16.13
C ASP A 126 2.50 8.37 -16.38
N GLY A 127 1.75 7.33 -16.08
CA GLY A 127 2.11 5.93 -16.25
C GLY A 127 1.13 5.15 -17.14
N GLY A 128 0.49 5.81 -18.11
CA GLY A 128 -0.52 5.21 -18.96
C GLY A 128 -1.89 5.18 -18.30
N ASP A 129 -2.43 4.00 -17.94
CA ASP A 129 -3.67 3.86 -17.18
C ASP A 129 -3.49 4.03 -15.65
N HIS A 130 -2.24 4.26 -15.21
CA HIS A 130 -1.85 4.56 -13.84
C HIS A 130 -1.18 5.93 -13.72
N THR A 131 -1.06 6.41 -12.49
CA THR A 131 -0.19 7.53 -12.12
C THR A 131 0.85 7.02 -11.12
N LEU A 132 2.09 7.42 -11.32
CA LEU A 132 3.22 7.14 -10.44
C LEU A 132 3.35 8.29 -9.44
N PHE A 133 3.00 8.06 -8.18
CA PHE A 133 3.14 9.05 -7.12
C PHE A 133 4.45 8.84 -6.40
N LEU A 134 5.32 9.86 -6.46
CA LEU A 134 6.58 9.90 -5.73
C LEU A 134 6.37 10.65 -4.41
N GLY A 135 6.77 10.06 -3.31
CA GLY A 135 6.66 10.67 -1.98
C GLY A 135 7.98 10.70 -1.24
N GLU A 136 8.21 11.80 -0.55
CA GLU A 136 9.27 11.94 0.43
C GLU A 136 8.82 11.37 1.78
N VAL A 137 9.62 10.50 2.35
CA VAL A 137 9.36 9.88 3.65
C VAL A 137 9.60 10.89 4.76
N VAL A 138 8.59 11.16 5.56
CA VAL A 138 8.64 12.11 6.69
C VAL A 138 8.53 11.44 8.05
N ASN A 139 7.98 10.21 8.11
CA ASN A 139 7.94 9.37 9.29
C ASN A 139 7.90 7.90 8.88
N LEU A 140 8.43 7.01 9.69
CA LEU A 140 8.38 5.57 9.48
C LEU A 140 8.46 4.81 10.80
N TYR A 141 7.97 3.59 10.77
CA TYR A 141 8.13 2.59 11.81
C TYR A 141 8.26 1.21 11.18
N TYR A 142 8.98 0.33 11.80
CA TYR A 142 9.02 -1.09 11.48
C TYR A 142 8.94 -1.91 12.77
N ASN A 143 8.22 -3.01 12.68
CA ASN A 143 7.99 -3.88 13.82
C ASN A 143 9.07 -4.96 13.88
N ASP A 144 10.01 -4.80 14.82
CA ASP A 144 11.06 -5.79 15.11
C ASP A 144 10.60 -6.86 16.13
N GLN A 145 9.35 -6.75 16.60
CA GLN A 145 8.87 -7.66 17.62
C GLN A 145 8.41 -8.97 16.96
N ALA A 146 8.95 -10.07 17.48
CA ALA A 146 8.37 -11.36 17.26
C ALA A 146 6.95 -11.42 17.84
N ASP A 147 6.11 -12.30 17.31
CA ASP A 147 4.83 -12.61 17.92
C ASP A 147 5.02 -13.18 19.36
N PRO A 148 3.94 -13.40 20.14
CA PRO A 148 4.05 -13.97 21.48
C PRO A 148 4.72 -15.35 21.54
N SER A 149 4.89 -16.05 20.41
CA SER A 149 5.63 -17.31 20.31
C SER A 149 7.14 -17.13 20.04
N GLY A 150 7.60 -15.89 19.82
CA GLY A 150 8.97 -15.56 19.49
C GLY A 150 9.31 -15.65 18.00
N GLN A 151 8.31 -15.78 17.12
CA GLN A 151 8.49 -15.80 15.68
C GLN A 151 8.26 -14.42 15.09
N GLU A 152 9.08 -14.04 14.10
CA GLU A 152 8.82 -12.82 13.32
C GLU A 152 7.44 -12.90 12.65
N LEU A 153 6.72 -11.79 12.61
CA LEU A 153 5.45 -11.72 11.93
C LEU A 153 5.66 -11.88 10.41
N PRO A 154 5.12 -12.93 9.78
CA PRO A 154 5.39 -13.18 8.37
C PRO A 154 4.67 -12.14 7.48
N PRO A 155 5.33 -11.68 6.40
CA PRO A 155 4.75 -10.72 5.46
C PRO A 155 3.61 -11.32 4.66
N LEU A 156 2.59 -10.51 4.36
CA LEU A 156 1.60 -10.86 3.34
C LEU A 156 2.20 -10.62 1.95
N LEU A 157 2.26 -11.67 1.15
CA LEU A 157 2.73 -11.63 -0.23
C LEU A 157 1.60 -11.92 -1.21
N TYR A 158 1.78 -11.47 -2.45
CA TYR A 158 0.90 -11.80 -3.57
C TYR A 158 1.72 -12.41 -4.72
N PHE A 159 1.39 -13.64 -5.09
CA PHE A 159 2.09 -14.39 -6.12
C PHE A 159 1.11 -15.25 -6.91
N ARG A 160 1.20 -15.23 -8.25
CA ARG A 160 0.31 -15.97 -9.15
C ARG A 160 -1.18 -15.76 -8.88
N SER A 161 -1.56 -14.52 -8.52
CA SER A 161 -2.93 -14.14 -8.16
C SER A 161 -3.47 -14.80 -6.88
N HIS A 162 -2.59 -15.21 -5.97
CA HIS A 162 -2.93 -15.78 -4.67
C HIS A 162 -2.13 -15.08 -3.56
N TYR A 163 -2.74 -14.97 -2.38
CA TYR A 163 -2.02 -14.58 -1.18
C TYR A 163 -1.14 -15.73 -0.70
N CYS A 164 0.04 -15.39 -0.24
CA CYS A 164 1.00 -16.33 0.35
C CYS A 164 1.89 -15.59 1.35
N THR A 165 2.85 -16.29 1.92
CA THR A 165 3.86 -15.72 2.81
C THR A 165 5.22 -16.37 2.56
N THR A 166 6.26 -15.88 3.24
CA THR A 166 7.59 -16.49 3.19
C THR A 166 7.63 -17.82 3.94
N GLN A 167 8.47 -18.71 3.47
CA GLN A 167 8.90 -19.90 4.18
C GLN A 167 10.43 -19.88 4.26
N GLU A 168 11.01 -20.12 5.42
CA GLU A 168 12.46 -20.32 5.51
C GLU A 168 12.88 -21.51 4.66
N LEU A 169 14.01 -21.38 3.95
CA LEU A 169 14.58 -22.41 3.07
C LEU A 169 15.44 -23.37 3.86
#